data_51d4c5038d21d463695bbccd9ec4c023
#
_entry.id   51d4c5038d21d463695bbccd9ec4c023
#
_cell.length_a   1.000
_cell.length_b   1.000
_cell.length_c   1.000
_cell.angle_alpha   90.00
_cell.angle_beta   90.00
_cell.angle_gamma   90.00
#
_symmetry.space_group_name_H-M   'P 1'
#
loop_
_entity.id
_entity.type
_entity.pdbx_description
1 polymer ?
#
loop_
_entity_poly.entity_id
_entity_poly.type
_entity_poly.pdbx_seq_one_letter_code
_entity_poly.pdbx_strand_id
1 'polypeptide(L)'
;MFAFKFQKPDAAARYHKKMTKDTAYREGENRRFALAPPAENMLRAAILESGWMMNNITLRDVNAQSGNAINIGASELHTGRTAGGRFSKRVAINGSEFWLSETDTCASISYGEMADIYNLGAAGDFDKAMDAFFAEALALDMLRTGFNGTAIADTTDPETCKKGEDVNIGWHALAKQYENGKQIMAEPLTLGETGEWKNIDLLANHLITSIIAEPFREDPRLVVLVGAELAAQQRLKLFNAADRPADISAAQLAGSSVAGRFAFIPPFMPGRRLAVTTLSNLHIYTQANTRYFRVEFDEENAEYVRSCLRNEGYALGNPELYAAVDESAVTLV
;
A
#
# COMPACT_ATOMS: atom_id res chain seq x y z
N MET A 1 -29.67 20.41 -31.82
CA MET A 1 -28.68 19.85 -30.93
C MET A 1 -29.07 20.25 -29.51
N PHE A 2 -29.81 19.42 -28.78
CA PHE A 2 -30.21 19.71 -27.41
C PHE A 2 -28.99 19.46 -26.51
N ALA A 3 -28.40 20.54 -25.99
CA ALA A 3 -27.42 20.44 -24.93
C ALA A 3 -28.13 19.95 -23.66
N PHE A 4 -28.00 18.69 -23.32
CA PHE A 4 -28.34 18.22 -21.99
C PHE A 4 -27.40 18.92 -21.02
N LYS A 5 -27.87 19.94 -20.33
CA LYS A 5 -27.20 20.46 -19.14
C LYS A 5 -27.36 19.39 -18.06
N PHE A 6 -26.31 18.66 -17.76
CA PHE A 6 -26.27 17.83 -16.57
C PHE A 6 -26.48 18.74 -15.37
N GLN A 7 -27.61 18.59 -14.72
CA GLN A 7 -27.95 19.39 -13.56
C GLN A 7 -27.34 18.71 -12.33
N LYS A 8 -26.64 19.49 -11.53
CA LYS A 8 -26.08 19.07 -10.25
C LYS A 8 -27.16 18.41 -9.39
N PRO A 9 -26.99 17.15 -8.95
CA PRO A 9 -27.99 16.51 -8.09
C PRO A 9 -28.14 17.26 -6.76
N ASP A 10 -29.34 17.40 -6.25
CA ASP A 10 -29.62 18.01 -4.93
C ASP A 10 -28.89 17.27 -3.79
N ALA A 11 -28.69 15.97 -3.94
CA ALA A 11 -27.89 15.17 -3.02
C ALA A 11 -26.43 15.63 -2.95
N ALA A 12 -25.82 15.96 -4.10
CA ALA A 12 -24.45 16.47 -4.16
C ALA A 12 -24.30 17.80 -3.42
N ALA A 13 -25.28 18.71 -3.57
CA ALA A 13 -25.27 19.96 -2.82
C ALA A 13 -25.39 19.74 -1.29
N ARG A 14 -26.21 18.77 -0.86
CA ARG A 14 -26.32 18.39 0.55
C ARG A 14 -25.03 17.76 1.07
N TYR A 15 -24.43 16.87 0.28
CA TYR A 15 -23.14 16.24 0.62
C TYR A 15 -22.03 17.29 0.78
N HIS A 16 -21.91 18.21 -0.19
CA HIS A 16 -20.96 19.31 -0.13
C HIS A 16 -21.17 20.17 1.15
N LYS A 17 -22.42 20.53 1.45
CA LYS A 17 -22.76 21.27 2.67
C LYS A 17 -22.42 20.49 3.94
N LYS A 18 -22.58 19.15 3.96
CA LYS A 18 -22.17 18.29 5.08
C LYS A 18 -20.66 18.30 5.25
N MET A 19 -19.89 18.18 4.16
CA MET A 19 -18.42 18.18 4.20
C MET A 19 -17.84 19.52 4.66
N THR A 20 -18.49 20.62 4.32
CA THR A 20 -18.04 21.98 4.67
C THR A 20 -18.65 22.52 5.97
N LYS A 21 -19.58 21.77 6.60
CA LYS A 21 -20.21 22.15 7.85
C LYS A 21 -19.16 22.17 8.98
N ASP A 22 -19.26 23.22 9.81
CA ASP A 22 -18.39 23.43 10.99
C ASP A 22 -16.88 23.57 10.64
N THR A 23 -16.56 23.89 9.38
CA THR A 23 -15.21 24.19 8.91
C THR A 23 -15.06 25.70 8.65
N ALA A 24 -13.81 26.15 8.46
CA ALA A 24 -13.54 27.52 8.01
C ALA A 24 -13.84 27.75 6.52
N TYR A 25 -14.53 26.80 5.87
CA TYR A 25 -14.90 26.88 4.47
C TYR A 25 -15.91 28.01 4.23
N ARG A 26 -15.65 28.82 3.21
CA ARG A 26 -16.60 29.81 2.68
C ARG A 26 -16.87 29.50 1.23
N GLU A 27 -18.14 29.47 0.87
CA GLU A 27 -18.56 29.19 -0.51
C GLU A 27 -17.93 30.23 -1.47
N GLY A 28 -17.30 29.75 -2.54
CA GLY A 28 -16.58 30.59 -3.50
C GLY A 28 -15.11 30.92 -3.14
N GLU A 29 -14.64 30.54 -1.97
CA GLU A 29 -13.21 30.61 -1.64
C GLU A 29 -12.57 29.25 -1.86
N ASN A 30 -11.61 29.16 -2.78
CA ASN A 30 -10.81 27.96 -3.09
C ASN A 30 -9.81 27.66 -1.95
N ARG A 31 -10.28 27.56 -0.71
CA ARG A 31 -9.44 27.33 0.47
C ARG A 31 -9.52 25.91 0.95
N ARG A 32 -8.37 25.38 1.31
CA ARG A 32 -8.26 24.09 1.99
C ARG A 32 -8.71 24.23 3.44
N PHE A 33 -9.36 23.19 3.97
CA PHE A 33 -9.84 23.14 5.35
C PHE A 33 -9.49 21.82 6.00
N ALA A 34 -9.32 21.79 7.32
CA ALA A 34 -9.15 20.56 8.08
C ALA A 34 -10.52 19.97 8.42
N LEU A 35 -10.66 18.65 8.34
CA LEU A 35 -11.85 17.96 8.81
C LEU A 35 -11.92 18.04 10.33
N ALA A 36 -13.15 18.11 10.86
CA ALA A 36 -13.35 17.92 12.30
C ALA A 36 -12.90 16.48 12.70
N PRO A 37 -12.33 16.28 13.91
CA PRO A 37 -11.80 14.99 14.33
C PRO A 37 -12.72 13.78 14.13
N PRO A 38 -14.05 13.86 14.35
CA PRO A 38 -14.95 12.75 14.06
C PRO A 38 -14.99 12.37 12.57
N ALA A 39 -15.01 13.35 11.65
CA ALA A 39 -15.03 13.11 10.21
C ALA A 39 -13.69 12.58 9.70
N GLU A 40 -12.57 13.03 10.28
CA GLU A 40 -11.24 12.51 9.99
C GLU A 40 -11.10 11.05 10.42
N ASN A 41 -11.60 10.68 11.59
CA ASN A 41 -11.61 9.30 12.06
C ASN A 41 -12.48 8.39 11.18
N MET A 42 -13.64 8.89 10.71
CA MET A 42 -14.49 8.16 9.77
C MET A 42 -13.82 7.92 8.43
N LEU A 43 -13.14 8.94 7.88
CA LEU A 43 -12.36 8.79 6.64
C LEU A 43 -11.24 7.76 6.81
N ARG A 44 -10.52 7.82 7.93
CA ARG A 44 -9.46 6.85 8.23
C ARG A 44 -10.01 5.43 8.34
N ALA A 45 -11.15 5.24 9.02
CA ALA A 45 -11.82 3.94 9.08
C ALA A 45 -12.21 3.45 7.67
N ALA A 46 -12.78 4.31 6.84
CA ALA A 46 -13.15 3.98 5.47
C ALA A 46 -11.94 3.60 4.60
N ILE A 47 -10.79 4.28 4.76
CA ILE A 47 -9.53 3.91 4.08
C ILE A 47 -9.08 2.52 4.52
N LEU A 48 -9.11 2.20 5.80
CA LEU A 48 -8.74 0.88 6.31
C LEU A 48 -9.71 -0.21 5.83
N GLU A 49 -10.99 0.09 5.73
CA GLU A 49 -12.04 -0.83 5.27
C GLU A 49 -12.06 -1.00 3.73
N SER A 50 -11.41 -0.12 2.98
CA SER A 50 -11.44 -0.11 1.51
C SER A 50 -10.82 -1.34 0.85
N GLY A 51 -10.08 -2.15 1.60
CA GLY A 51 -9.52 -3.39 1.10
C GLY A 51 -8.85 -4.21 2.18
N TRP A 52 -8.89 -5.54 2.01
CA TRP A 52 -8.26 -6.47 2.96
C TRP A 52 -6.79 -6.13 3.23
N MET A 53 -6.05 -5.69 2.24
CA MET A 53 -4.65 -5.36 2.41
C MET A 53 -4.45 -4.12 3.29
N MET A 54 -5.26 -3.08 3.12
CA MET A 54 -5.20 -1.87 3.94
C MET A 54 -5.46 -2.16 5.42
N ASN A 55 -6.35 -3.09 5.73
CA ASN A 55 -6.64 -3.51 7.10
C ASN A 55 -5.47 -4.22 7.79
N ASN A 56 -4.55 -4.80 7.02
CA ASN A 56 -3.47 -5.63 7.54
C ASN A 56 -2.11 -4.91 7.54
N ILE A 57 -1.96 -3.80 6.82
CA ILE A 57 -0.77 -2.95 6.88
C ILE A 57 -0.87 -1.98 8.09
N THR A 58 0.26 -1.39 8.45
CA THR A 58 0.31 -0.45 9.57
C THR A 58 0.11 0.99 9.08
N LEU A 59 -1.09 1.53 9.27
CA LEU A 59 -1.39 2.95 9.01
C LEU A 59 -1.37 3.72 10.33
N ARG A 60 -0.47 4.70 10.50
CA ARG A 60 -0.32 5.46 11.75
C ARG A 60 -0.13 6.95 11.52
N ASP A 61 -0.68 7.73 12.44
CA ASP A 61 -0.40 9.15 12.54
C ASP A 61 0.83 9.37 13.43
N VAL A 62 1.71 10.26 12.98
CA VAL A 62 2.92 10.67 13.69
C VAL A 62 2.96 12.20 13.80
N ASN A 63 3.60 12.71 14.86
CA ASN A 63 3.68 14.15 15.07
C ASN A 63 4.87 14.79 14.36
N ALA A 64 5.95 14.03 14.16
CA ALA A 64 7.18 14.52 13.55
C ALA A 64 7.18 14.24 12.04
N GLN A 65 7.79 15.14 11.26
CA GLN A 65 7.97 14.98 9.83
C GLN A 65 8.99 13.89 9.47
N SER A 66 9.90 13.58 10.37
CA SER A 66 10.90 12.52 10.20
C SER A 66 11.13 11.79 11.52
N GLY A 67 11.58 10.55 11.44
CA GLY A 67 11.88 9.74 12.61
C GLY A 67 12.28 8.32 12.20
N ASN A 68 12.39 7.47 13.22
CA ASN A 68 12.69 6.05 13.00
C ASN A 68 11.45 5.22 13.31
N ALA A 69 11.13 4.26 12.46
CA ALA A 69 10.21 3.18 12.79
C ALA A 69 10.89 2.35 13.89
N ILE A 70 10.41 2.52 15.13
CA ILE A 70 11.06 1.90 16.30
C ILE A 70 10.87 0.39 16.22
N ASN A 71 11.95 -0.33 16.01
CA ASN A 71 12.02 -1.77 16.22
C ASN A 71 13.16 -2.07 17.17
N ILE A 72 12.88 -2.89 18.16
CA ILE A 72 13.92 -3.44 19.05
C ILE A 72 14.56 -4.57 18.27
N GLY A 73 15.78 -4.34 17.73
CA GLY A 73 16.53 -5.32 16.96
C GLY A 73 16.62 -6.64 17.69
N ALA A 74 16.11 -7.69 17.06
CA ALA A 74 16.05 -9.03 17.65
C ALA A 74 17.31 -9.86 17.36
N SER A 75 18.23 -9.34 16.54
CA SER A 75 19.39 -10.10 16.04
C SER A 75 20.58 -10.15 17.01
N GLU A 76 20.58 -9.36 18.09
CA GLU A 76 21.70 -9.28 19.00
C GLU A 76 21.43 -9.90 20.37
N LEU A 77 22.44 -10.62 20.90
CA LEU A 77 22.36 -11.14 22.25
C LEU A 77 22.59 -10.03 23.30
N HIS A 78 21.58 -9.79 24.15
CA HIS A 78 21.59 -8.80 25.23
C HIS A 78 21.79 -9.43 26.62
N THR A 79 22.05 -10.74 26.67
CA THR A 79 22.28 -11.48 27.92
C THR A 79 23.75 -11.91 28.01
N GLY A 80 24.39 -11.66 29.15
CA GLY A 80 25.79 -12.01 29.32
C GLY A 80 26.24 -11.87 30.78
N ARG A 81 27.54 -12.18 31.04
CA ARG A 81 28.18 -12.03 32.32
C ARG A 81 29.49 -11.29 32.15
N THR A 82 29.84 -10.45 33.10
CA THR A 82 31.13 -9.73 33.16
C THR A 82 31.79 -9.99 34.51
N ALA A 83 33.07 -10.35 34.49
CA ALA A 83 33.84 -10.49 35.71
C ALA A 83 34.10 -9.10 36.33
N GLY A 84 33.58 -8.88 37.53
CA GLY A 84 33.81 -7.63 38.24
C GLY A 84 32.82 -6.50 37.99
N GLY A 85 31.65 -6.78 37.46
CA GLY A 85 30.60 -5.76 37.22
C GLY A 85 29.29 -6.34 36.78
N ARG A 86 28.37 -5.45 36.36
CA ARG A 86 27.11 -5.84 35.70
C ARG A 86 27.32 -5.83 34.19
N PHE A 87 26.87 -6.89 33.50
CA PHE A 87 26.78 -6.87 32.04
C PHE A 87 25.78 -5.82 31.61
N SER A 88 26.17 -4.96 30.69
CA SER A 88 25.30 -3.96 30.07
C SER A 88 25.61 -3.87 28.59
N LYS A 89 24.60 -4.03 27.73
CA LYS A 89 24.67 -3.81 26.30
C LYS A 89 23.54 -2.88 25.90
N ARG A 90 23.87 -1.81 25.16
CA ARG A 90 22.87 -0.89 24.65
C ARG A 90 22.05 -1.57 23.57
N VAL A 91 20.73 -1.47 23.66
CA VAL A 91 19.83 -1.91 22.61
C VAL A 91 19.97 -0.95 21.44
N ALA A 92 20.34 -1.48 20.27
CA ALA A 92 20.27 -0.70 19.05
C ALA A 92 18.80 -0.60 18.60
N ILE A 93 18.34 0.57 18.31
CA ILE A 93 17.02 0.80 17.68
C ILE A 93 17.25 0.70 16.18
N ASN A 94 17.03 -0.50 15.63
CA ASN A 94 17.20 -0.77 14.21
C ASN A 94 15.83 -0.63 13.53
N GLY A 95 15.41 0.59 13.24
CA GLY A 95 14.23 0.85 12.42
C GLY A 95 14.65 1.54 11.13
N SER A 96 13.86 1.41 10.06
CA SER A 96 14.04 2.26 8.89
C SER A 96 13.67 3.70 9.26
N GLU A 97 14.49 4.64 8.82
CA GLU A 97 14.14 6.04 8.88
C GLU A 97 12.92 6.29 8.00
N PHE A 98 12.02 7.13 8.45
CA PHE A 98 10.93 7.63 7.63
C PHE A 98 11.05 9.14 7.46
N TRP A 99 10.67 9.60 6.31
CA TRP A 99 10.53 11.00 5.96
C TRP A 99 9.16 11.21 5.34
N LEU A 100 8.43 12.25 5.81
CA LEU A 100 7.10 12.57 5.30
C LEU A 100 7.20 13.72 4.33
N SER A 101 6.73 13.51 3.11
CA SER A 101 6.68 14.51 2.05
C SER A 101 5.25 14.98 1.82
N GLU A 102 5.09 16.23 1.43
CA GLU A 102 3.79 16.76 1.04
C GLU A 102 3.26 15.99 -0.16
N THR A 103 2.06 15.47 -0.02
CA THR A 103 1.37 14.67 -1.04
C THR A 103 -0.05 15.15 -1.17
N ASP A 104 -0.47 15.48 -2.39
CA ASP A 104 -1.85 15.86 -2.71
C ASP A 104 -2.51 14.75 -3.54
N THR A 105 -3.62 14.23 -3.05
CA THR A 105 -4.45 13.28 -3.79
C THR A 105 -5.73 13.98 -4.20
N CYS A 106 -6.03 13.97 -5.49
CA CYS A 106 -7.22 14.58 -6.06
C CYS A 106 -8.03 13.53 -6.82
N ALA A 107 -9.30 13.39 -6.48
CA ALA A 107 -10.24 12.53 -7.18
C ALA A 107 -11.47 13.34 -7.59
N SER A 108 -11.95 13.11 -8.80
CA SER A 108 -13.17 13.72 -9.32
C SER A 108 -14.19 12.65 -9.69
N ILE A 109 -15.46 13.04 -9.68
CA ILE A 109 -16.56 12.21 -10.12
C ILE A 109 -17.52 13.10 -10.96
N SER A 110 -17.93 12.60 -12.11
CA SER A 110 -18.84 13.34 -12.99
C SER A 110 -20.26 13.46 -12.40
N TYR A 111 -20.98 14.49 -12.78
CA TYR A 111 -22.39 14.65 -12.37
C TYR A 111 -23.28 13.50 -12.84
N GLY A 112 -22.93 12.84 -13.97
CA GLY A 112 -23.62 11.67 -14.45
C GLY A 112 -23.46 10.49 -13.50
N GLU A 113 -22.23 10.14 -13.12
CA GLU A 113 -21.93 9.07 -12.16
C GLU A 113 -22.53 9.35 -10.78
N MET A 114 -22.51 10.63 -10.33
CA MET A 114 -23.19 11.01 -9.10
C MET A 114 -24.70 10.78 -9.16
N ALA A 115 -25.33 11.05 -10.32
CA ALA A 115 -26.76 10.78 -10.52
C ALA A 115 -27.03 9.26 -10.51
N ASP A 116 -26.17 8.46 -11.08
CA ASP A 116 -26.28 7.00 -11.06
C ASP A 116 -26.17 6.45 -9.62
N ILE A 117 -25.20 6.92 -8.84
CA ILE A 117 -25.07 6.57 -7.41
C ILE A 117 -26.35 6.97 -6.64
N TYR A 118 -26.90 8.16 -6.92
CA TYR A 118 -28.13 8.60 -6.27
C TYR A 118 -29.35 7.75 -6.64
N ASN A 119 -29.45 7.33 -7.90
CA ASN A 119 -30.57 6.53 -8.40
C ASN A 119 -30.53 5.06 -7.92
N LEU A 120 -29.35 4.53 -7.60
CA LEU A 120 -29.17 3.16 -7.15
C LEU A 120 -29.45 2.97 -5.66
N GLY A 121 -29.45 4.03 -4.85
CA GLY A 121 -29.53 3.95 -3.39
C GLY A 121 -30.64 4.80 -2.77
N ALA A 122 -30.93 4.56 -1.48
CA ALA A 122 -31.74 5.46 -0.67
C ALA A 122 -30.95 6.76 -0.37
N ALA A 123 -31.67 7.85 -0.06
CA ALA A 123 -31.05 9.17 0.14
C ALA A 123 -29.94 9.23 1.21
N GLY A 124 -29.92 8.26 2.16
CA GLY A 124 -28.83 8.13 3.15
C GLY A 124 -27.62 7.33 2.67
N ASP A 125 -27.74 6.59 1.58
CA ASP A 125 -26.68 5.75 1.06
C ASP A 125 -25.77 6.53 0.09
N PHE A 126 -26.26 7.64 -0.48
CA PHE A 126 -25.46 8.51 -1.36
C PHE A 126 -24.22 9.06 -0.65
N ASP A 127 -24.37 9.61 0.56
CA ASP A 127 -23.27 10.18 1.32
C ASP A 127 -22.21 9.12 1.62
N LYS A 128 -22.64 7.89 2.00
CA LYS A 128 -21.74 6.77 2.28
C LYS A 128 -21.02 6.29 1.03
N ALA A 129 -21.71 6.22 -0.11
CA ALA A 129 -21.13 5.81 -1.37
C ALA A 129 -20.07 6.83 -1.85
N MET A 130 -20.33 8.12 -1.69
CA MET A 130 -19.36 9.18 -2.02
C MET A 130 -18.13 9.11 -1.10
N ASP A 131 -18.33 8.96 0.22
CA ASP A 131 -17.21 8.81 1.17
C ASP A 131 -16.39 7.55 0.87
N ALA A 132 -17.03 6.43 0.54
CA ALA A 132 -16.37 5.19 0.15
C ALA A 132 -15.55 5.35 -1.14
N PHE A 133 -16.13 5.98 -2.17
CA PHE A 133 -15.44 6.23 -3.44
C PHE A 133 -14.11 7.00 -3.23
N PHE A 134 -14.16 8.10 -2.49
CA PHE A 134 -12.96 8.90 -2.24
C PHE A 134 -11.96 8.20 -1.30
N ALA A 135 -12.44 7.43 -0.32
CA ALA A 135 -11.58 6.66 0.56
C ALA A 135 -10.87 5.52 -0.19
N GLU A 136 -11.58 4.84 -1.10
CA GLU A 136 -11.02 3.79 -1.94
C GLU A 136 -9.97 4.34 -2.90
N ALA A 137 -10.25 5.45 -3.58
CA ALA A 137 -9.29 6.11 -4.48
C ALA A 137 -8.00 6.46 -3.73
N LEU A 138 -8.12 7.06 -2.53
CA LEU A 138 -6.97 7.40 -1.70
C LEU A 138 -6.18 6.16 -1.25
N ALA A 139 -6.87 5.10 -0.82
CA ALA A 139 -6.25 3.86 -0.38
C ALA A 139 -5.50 3.14 -1.52
N LEU A 140 -6.07 3.12 -2.71
CA LEU A 140 -5.45 2.53 -3.90
C LEU A 140 -4.18 3.28 -4.31
N ASP A 141 -4.18 4.61 -4.23
CA ASP A 141 -2.98 5.41 -4.52
C ASP A 141 -1.89 5.22 -3.46
N MET A 142 -2.25 5.10 -2.19
CA MET A 142 -1.30 4.74 -1.13
C MET A 142 -0.63 3.39 -1.40
N LEU A 143 -1.39 2.36 -1.80
CA LEU A 143 -0.83 1.05 -2.15
C LEU A 143 0.04 1.10 -3.40
N ARG A 144 -0.41 1.85 -4.42
CA ARG A 144 0.33 2.02 -5.68
C ARG A 144 1.70 2.62 -5.43
N THR A 145 1.77 3.73 -4.70
CA THR A 145 3.02 4.38 -4.30
C THR A 145 3.86 3.48 -3.38
N GLY A 146 3.23 2.80 -2.40
CA GLY A 146 3.93 1.89 -1.49
C GLY A 146 4.67 0.75 -2.19
N PHE A 147 4.11 0.21 -3.28
CA PHE A 147 4.76 -0.85 -4.05
C PHE A 147 5.72 -0.37 -5.12
N ASN A 148 5.49 0.81 -5.72
CA ASN A 148 6.23 1.23 -6.91
C ASN A 148 7.08 2.49 -6.70
N GLY A 149 6.88 3.24 -5.61
CA GLY A 149 7.60 4.47 -5.34
C GLY A 149 9.12 4.26 -5.27
N THR A 150 9.87 5.12 -5.95
CA THR A 150 11.33 5.05 -6.03
C THR A 150 12.01 6.36 -5.67
N ALA A 151 11.31 7.48 -5.82
CA ALA A 151 11.85 8.82 -5.61
C ALA A 151 10.77 9.78 -5.10
N ILE A 152 11.22 10.93 -4.61
CA ILE A 152 10.37 12.06 -4.26
C ILE A 152 10.75 13.19 -5.21
N ALA A 153 9.90 13.48 -6.20
CA ALA A 153 10.11 14.55 -7.16
C ALA A 153 9.44 15.85 -6.66
N ASP A 154 10.05 16.98 -6.95
CA ASP A 154 9.44 18.30 -6.67
C ASP A 154 8.17 18.53 -7.48
N THR A 155 8.09 17.93 -8.67
CA THR A 155 6.88 17.89 -9.51
C THR A 155 6.74 16.47 -10.06
N THR A 156 5.58 15.86 -9.80
CA THR A 156 5.28 14.49 -10.27
C THR A 156 4.73 14.52 -11.69
N ASP A 157 5.05 13.48 -12.47
CA ASP A 157 4.57 13.31 -13.85
C ASP A 157 3.73 12.01 -13.97
N PRO A 158 2.41 12.08 -13.85
CA PRO A 158 1.54 10.91 -13.93
C PRO A 158 1.46 10.27 -15.32
N GLU A 159 1.94 10.94 -16.37
CA GLU A 159 1.97 10.38 -17.73
C GLU A 159 3.13 9.41 -17.92
N THR A 160 4.30 9.73 -17.36
CA THR A 160 5.48 8.86 -17.41
C THR A 160 5.57 7.92 -16.21
N CYS A 161 5.24 8.41 -15.00
CA CYS A 161 5.26 7.68 -13.73
C CYS A 161 3.86 7.19 -13.34
N LYS A 162 3.22 6.37 -14.18
CA LYS A 162 1.82 5.94 -14.04
C LYS A 162 1.51 5.16 -12.77
N LYS A 163 2.52 4.64 -12.10
CA LYS A 163 2.38 3.88 -10.86
C LYS A 163 2.80 4.67 -9.62
N GLY A 164 3.04 5.98 -9.76
CA GLY A 164 3.45 6.84 -8.67
C GLY A 164 4.90 6.60 -8.24
N GLU A 165 5.77 6.26 -9.20
CA GLU A 165 7.19 5.98 -8.97
C GLU A 165 7.95 7.20 -8.43
N ASP A 166 7.49 8.40 -8.75
CA ASP A 166 8.06 9.71 -8.41
C ASP A 166 7.38 10.43 -7.23
N VAL A 167 6.32 9.83 -6.67
CA VAL A 167 5.54 10.46 -5.59
C VAL A 167 6.22 10.31 -4.23
N ASN A 168 6.73 9.13 -3.91
CA ASN A 168 7.39 8.85 -2.63
C ASN A 168 8.29 7.62 -2.74
N ILE A 169 9.09 7.35 -1.69
CA ILE A 169 9.94 6.16 -1.61
C ILE A 169 9.12 5.02 -0.98
N GLY A 170 8.77 4.02 -1.78
CA GLY A 170 7.98 2.86 -1.34
C GLY A 170 8.80 1.77 -0.63
N TRP A 171 8.12 0.75 -0.13
CA TRP A 171 8.71 -0.31 0.71
C TRP A 171 9.87 -1.06 0.06
N HIS A 172 9.76 -1.37 -1.24
CA HIS A 172 10.82 -2.09 -1.96
C HIS A 172 12.07 -1.23 -2.14
N ALA A 173 11.90 0.05 -2.46
CA ALA A 173 13.00 1.00 -2.58
C ALA A 173 13.70 1.22 -1.22
N LEU A 174 12.94 1.30 -0.13
CA LEU A 174 13.50 1.35 1.23
C LEU A 174 14.32 0.09 1.56
N ALA A 175 13.83 -1.10 1.19
CA ALA A 175 14.58 -2.34 1.38
C ALA A 175 15.87 -2.38 0.53
N LYS A 176 15.85 -1.80 -0.68
CA LYS A 176 17.07 -1.64 -1.51
C LYS A 176 18.10 -0.69 -0.89
N GLN A 177 17.66 0.29 -0.12
CA GLN A 177 18.56 1.24 0.56
C GLN A 177 19.15 0.66 1.85
N TYR A 178 18.46 -0.31 2.48
CA TYR A 178 18.91 -0.92 3.72
C TYR A 178 20.14 -1.80 3.50
N GLU A 179 21.24 -1.55 4.26
CA GLU A 179 22.49 -2.32 4.23
C GLU A 179 22.98 -2.68 2.81
N ASN A 180 22.97 -1.71 1.89
CA ASN A 180 23.36 -1.88 0.48
C ASN A 180 22.53 -2.94 -0.28
N GLY A 181 21.25 -3.07 0.05
CA GLY A 181 20.34 -3.96 -0.66
C GLY A 181 20.37 -5.42 -0.19
N LYS A 182 20.90 -5.70 0.97
CA LYS A 182 20.99 -7.06 1.56
C LYS A 182 19.66 -7.83 1.54
N GLN A 183 18.53 -7.11 1.60
CA GLN A 183 17.19 -7.68 1.62
C GLN A 183 16.61 -7.99 0.24
N ILE A 184 17.34 -7.67 -0.83
CA ILE A 184 16.87 -7.77 -2.20
C ILE A 184 17.79 -8.64 -3.04
N MET A 185 17.23 -9.67 -3.68
CA MET A 185 17.92 -10.40 -4.75
C MET A 185 17.79 -9.58 -6.04
N ALA A 186 18.87 -8.89 -6.42
CA ALA A 186 18.93 -8.08 -7.63
C ALA A 186 19.76 -8.73 -8.76
N GLU A 187 20.40 -9.87 -8.50
CA GLU A 187 21.16 -10.59 -9.52
C GLU A 187 20.21 -11.29 -10.51
N PRO A 188 20.52 -11.26 -11.81
CA PRO A 188 19.70 -11.90 -12.82
C PRO A 188 19.45 -13.38 -12.51
N LEU A 189 18.20 -13.80 -12.53
CA LEU A 189 17.78 -15.17 -12.29
C LEU A 189 16.75 -15.63 -13.32
N THR A 190 16.73 -16.94 -13.59
CA THR A 190 15.77 -17.56 -14.48
C THR A 190 14.80 -18.43 -13.67
N LEU A 191 13.50 -18.17 -13.88
CA LEU A 191 12.42 -18.89 -13.20
C LEU A 191 11.58 -19.67 -14.23
N GLY A 192 11.55 -20.97 -14.12
CA GLY A 192 10.80 -21.84 -15.01
C GLY A 192 11.35 -23.26 -15.01
N GLU A 193 10.78 -24.15 -15.84
CA GLU A 193 11.17 -25.56 -15.86
C GLU A 193 12.63 -25.79 -16.25
N THR A 194 13.13 -24.97 -17.16
CA THR A 194 14.52 -25.00 -17.65
C THR A 194 15.40 -23.98 -16.93
N GLY A 195 14.84 -23.18 -16.05
CA GLY A 195 15.55 -22.15 -15.31
C GLY A 195 16.31 -22.66 -14.08
N GLU A 196 17.10 -21.78 -13.50
CA GLU A 196 17.80 -22.01 -12.24
C GLU A 196 16.79 -22.30 -11.10
N TRP A 197 15.70 -21.56 -11.08
CA TRP A 197 14.62 -21.72 -10.12
C TRP A 197 13.41 -22.39 -10.82
N LYS A 198 13.08 -23.61 -10.44
CA LYS A 198 12.02 -24.39 -11.09
C LYS A 198 10.62 -23.88 -10.78
N ASN A 199 10.41 -23.31 -9.59
CA ASN A 199 9.13 -22.78 -9.17
C ASN A 199 9.29 -21.66 -8.13
N ILE A 200 8.21 -20.93 -7.87
CA ILE A 200 8.21 -19.82 -6.90
C ILE A 200 8.33 -20.32 -5.45
N ASP A 201 7.97 -21.58 -5.15
CA ASP A 201 8.11 -22.15 -3.80
C ASP A 201 9.58 -22.25 -3.40
N LEU A 202 10.45 -22.73 -4.29
CA LEU A 202 11.89 -22.81 -4.05
C LEU A 202 12.49 -21.42 -3.85
N LEU A 203 12.09 -20.46 -4.68
CA LEU A 203 12.55 -19.09 -4.60
C LEU A 203 12.09 -18.42 -3.30
N ALA A 204 10.81 -18.55 -2.93
CA ALA A 204 10.28 -18.03 -1.67
C ALA A 204 10.95 -18.69 -0.46
N ASN A 205 11.17 -20.00 -0.49
CA ASN A 205 11.87 -20.69 0.58
C ASN A 205 13.32 -20.19 0.73
N HIS A 206 14.00 -19.91 -0.36
CA HIS A 206 15.33 -19.31 -0.33
C HIS A 206 15.31 -17.92 0.31
N LEU A 207 14.35 -17.06 -0.05
CA LEU A 207 14.19 -15.76 0.59
C LEU A 207 14.00 -15.90 2.11
N ILE A 208 13.18 -16.85 2.56
CA ILE A 208 12.94 -17.09 3.99
C ILE A 208 14.20 -17.59 4.69
N THR A 209 14.89 -18.56 4.12
CA THR A 209 16.00 -19.24 4.80
C THR A 209 17.32 -18.48 4.73
N SER A 210 17.53 -17.68 3.68
CA SER A 210 18.82 -17.03 3.42
C SER A 210 18.83 -15.53 3.69
N ILE A 211 17.70 -14.83 3.45
CA ILE A 211 17.65 -13.37 3.53
C ILE A 211 16.91 -12.89 4.77
N ILE A 212 15.74 -13.47 5.10
CA ILE A 212 15.04 -13.13 6.35
C ILE A 212 15.93 -13.49 7.54
N ALA A 213 16.07 -12.57 8.48
CA ALA A 213 16.86 -12.79 9.69
C ALA A 213 16.33 -13.99 10.49
N GLU A 214 17.25 -14.77 11.05
CA GLU A 214 16.98 -16.06 11.70
C GLU A 214 15.81 -16.02 12.71
N PRO A 215 15.66 -15.01 13.59
CA PRO A 215 14.58 -14.97 14.56
C PRO A 215 13.18 -14.89 13.95
N PHE A 216 13.07 -14.48 12.69
CA PHE A 216 11.78 -14.24 12.01
C PHE A 216 11.41 -15.33 11.00
N ARG A 217 12.30 -16.26 10.68
CA ARG A 217 12.08 -17.30 9.65
C ARG A 217 10.86 -18.17 9.93
N GLU A 218 10.60 -18.45 11.21
CA GLU A 218 9.48 -19.27 11.65
C GLU A 218 8.26 -18.45 12.11
N ASP A 219 8.24 -17.15 11.89
CA ASP A 219 7.08 -16.32 12.23
C ASP A 219 5.84 -16.78 11.43
N PRO A 220 4.76 -17.22 12.10
CA PRO A 220 3.55 -17.69 11.42
C PRO A 220 2.81 -16.56 10.66
N ARG A 221 3.14 -15.30 10.93
CA ARG A 221 2.55 -14.14 10.25
C ARG A 221 3.24 -13.81 8.93
N LEU A 222 4.34 -14.50 8.58
CA LEU A 222 4.97 -14.34 7.28
C LEU A 222 4.00 -14.70 6.16
N VAL A 223 3.92 -13.81 5.18
CA VAL A 223 3.16 -13.98 3.95
C VAL A 223 4.08 -13.83 2.74
N VAL A 224 3.71 -14.49 1.66
CA VAL A 224 4.40 -14.35 0.38
C VAL A 224 3.54 -13.46 -0.53
N LEU A 225 4.08 -12.30 -0.89
CA LEU A 225 3.48 -11.39 -1.84
C LEU A 225 3.99 -11.74 -3.23
N VAL A 226 3.08 -12.11 -4.12
CA VAL A 226 3.41 -12.64 -5.44
C VAL A 226 2.91 -11.68 -6.51
N GLY A 227 3.78 -11.25 -7.40
CA GLY A 227 3.38 -10.46 -8.56
C GLY A 227 2.47 -11.25 -9.52
N ALA A 228 1.59 -10.55 -10.20
CA ALA A 228 0.53 -11.18 -11.01
C ALA A 228 1.07 -12.09 -12.14
N GLU A 229 2.20 -11.74 -12.76
CA GLU A 229 2.82 -12.56 -13.82
C GLU A 229 3.35 -13.89 -13.24
N LEU A 230 4.01 -13.84 -12.08
CA LEU A 230 4.50 -15.04 -11.39
C LEU A 230 3.35 -15.94 -10.95
N ALA A 231 2.29 -15.35 -10.42
CA ALA A 231 1.11 -16.09 -10.00
C ALA A 231 0.39 -16.76 -11.19
N ALA A 232 0.29 -16.07 -12.33
CA ALA A 232 -0.30 -16.62 -13.53
C ALA A 232 0.50 -17.81 -14.07
N GLN A 233 1.83 -17.72 -14.10
CA GLN A 233 2.70 -18.80 -14.52
C GLN A 233 2.56 -20.04 -13.60
N GLN A 234 2.54 -19.83 -12.30
CA GLN A 234 2.33 -20.91 -11.32
C GLN A 234 0.98 -21.60 -11.50
N ARG A 235 -0.10 -20.84 -11.64
CA ARG A 235 -1.45 -21.38 -11.85
C ARG A 235 -1.53 -22.19 -13.13
N LEU A 236 -0.95 -21.70 -14.23
CA LEU A 236 -0.92 -22.40 -15.51
C LEU A 236 -0.23 -23.76 -15.38
N LYS A 237 0.90 -23.84 -14.68
CA LYS A 237 1.60 -25.10 -14.42
C LYS A 237 0.76 -26.08 -13.61
N LEU A 238 0.11 -25.61 -12.55
CA LEU A 238 -0.76 -26.42 -11.71
C LEU A 238 -1.97 -26.95 -12.50
N PHE A 239 -2.56 -26.14 -13.36
CA PHE A 239 -3.66 -26.58 -14.24
C PHE A 239 -3.21 -27.58 -15.29
N ASN A 240 -2.05 -27.38 -15.91
CA ASN A 240 -1.51 -28.30 -16.91
C ASN A 240 -1.11 -29.66 -16.30
N ALA A 241 -0.79 -29.70 -15.01
CA ALA A 241 -0.46 -30.93 -14.29
C ALA A 241 -1.69 -31.66 -13.73
N ALA A 242 -2.89 -31.04 -13.76
CA ALA A 242 -4.10 -31.59 -13.20
C ALA A 242 -4.93 -32.33 -14.26
N ASP A 243 -4.92 -33.66 -14.20
CA ASP A 243 -5.64 -34.52 -15.16
C ASP A 243 -7.11 -34.76 -14.82
N ARG A 244 -7.54 -34.47 -13.59
CA ARG A 244 -8.89 -34.77 -13.08
C ARG A 244 -9.54 -33.56 -12.40
N PRO A 245 -10.89 -33.44 -12.37
CA PRO A 245 -11.57 -32.33 -11.68
C PRO A 245 -11.22 -32.17 -10.21
N ALA A 246 -10.97 -33.28 -9.49
CA ALA A 246 -10.51 -33.24 -8.09
C ALA A 246 -9.11 -32.64 -7.95
N ASP A 247 -8.22 -32.91 -8.91
CA ASP A 247 -6.85 -32.40 -8.95
C ASP A 247 -6.84 -30.90 -9.27
N ILE A 248 -7.76 -30.42 -10.10
CA ILE A 248 -7.96 -29.00 -10.40
C ILE A 248 -8.36 -28.23 -9.13
N SER A 249 -9.28 -28.79 -8.32
CA SER A 249 -9.67 -28.17 -7.06
C SER A 249 -8.53 -28.14 -6.04
N ALA A 250 -7.74 -29.23 -5.97
CA ALA A 250 -6.56 -29.28 -5.14
C ALA A 250 -5.48 -28.30 -5.61
N ALA A 251 -5.28 -28.14 -6.93
CA ALA A 251 -4.37 -27.17 -7.51
C ALA A 251 -4.79 -25.72 -7.21
N GLN A 252 -6.08 -25.42 -7.20
CA GLN A 252 -6.61 -24.10 -6.81
C GLN A 252 -6.30 -23.79 -5.34
N LEU A 253 -6.49 -24.77 -4.44
CA LEU A 253 -6.15 -24.62 -3.02
C LEU A 253 -4.64 -24.47 -2.80
N ALA A 254 -3.83 -25.26 -3.49
CA ALA A 254 -2.37 -25.16 -3.42
C ALA A 254 -1.86 -23.79 -3.92
N GLY A 255 -2.54 -23.18 -4.90
CA GLY A 255 -2.20 -21.85 -5.42
C GLY A 255 -2.38 -20.69 -4.43
N SER A 256 -3.01 -20.92 -3.28
CA SER A 256 -3.13 -19.94 -2.19
C SER A 256 -1.98 -20.00 -1.17
N SER A 257 -1.06 -20.97 -1.31
CA SER A 257 0.09 -21.17 -0.42
C SER A 257 1.37 -21.30 -1.26
N VAL A 258 2.41 -20.61 -0.83
CA VAL A 258 3.76 -20.68 -1.42
C VAL A 258 4.75 -20.90 -0.30
N ALA A 259 5.63 -21.89 -0.46
CA ALA A 259 6.61 -22.30 0.58
C ALA A 259 5.97 -22.56 1.96
N GLY A 260 4.75 -23.09 2.00
CA GLY A 260 4.02 -23.35 3.25
C GLY A 260 3.48 -22.08 3.94
N ARG A 261 3.60 -20.92 3.32
CA ARG A 261 3.09 -19.63 3.83
C ARG A 261 1.90 -19.17 3.00
N PHE A 262 1.04 -18.36 3.60
CA PHE A 262 -0.08 -17.77 2.87
C PHE A 262 0.44 -16.87 1.75
N ALA A 263 -0.06 -17.08 0.53
CA ALA A 263 0.32 -16.32 -0.65
C ALA A 263 -0.79 -15.35 -1.04
N PHE A 264 -0.40 -14.12 -1.35
CA PHE A 264 -1.30 -13.05 -1.71
C PHE A 264 -0.79 -12.29 -2.93
N ILE A 265 -1.69 -11.88 -3.82
CA ILE A 265 -1.38 -11.04 -4.99
C ILE A 265 -1.84 -9.62 -4.67
N PRO A 266 -0.93 -8.72 -4.25
CA PRO A 266 -1.32 -7.36 -3.92
C PRO A 266 -1.70 -6.58 -5.18
N PRO A 267 -2.65 -5.63 -5.08
CA PRO A 267 -2.90 -4.69 -6.16
C PRO A 267 -1.65 -3.85 -6.42
N PHE A 268 -1.41 -3.52 -7.69
CA PHE A 268 -0.31 -2.67 -8.19
C PHE A 268 1.12 -3.19 -7.96
N MET A 269 1.31 -4.31 -7.30
CA MET A 269 2.64 -4.90 -7.17
C MET A 269 3.20 -5.27 -8.56
N PRO A 270 4.49 -4.99 -8.87
CA PRO A 270 5.11 -5.40 -10.12
C PRO A 270 4.94 -6.90 -10.40
N GLY A 271 4.57 -7.24 -11.64
CA GLY A 271 4.14 -8.60 -12.02
C GLY A 271 5.16 -9.72 -11.77
N ARG A 272 6.46 -9.37 -11.80
CA ARG A 272 7.58 -10.31 -11.59
C ARG A 272 8.25 -10.19 -10.22
N ARG A 273 7.74 -9.35 -9.34
CA ARG A 273 8.27 -9.22 -7.97
C ARG A 273 7.73 -10.35 -7.09
N LEU A 274 8.60 -10.92 -6.30
CA LEU A 274 8.27 -11.84 -5.20
C LEU A 274 8.80 -11.23 -3.92
N ALA A 275 7.97 -11.09 -2.89
CA ALA A 275 8.42 -10.58 -1.60
C ALA A 275 7.86 -11.43 -0.44
N VAL A 276 8.66 -11.58 0.59
CA VAL A 276 8.28 -12.25 1.84
C VAL A 276 8.40 -11.25 2.97
N THR A 277 7.31 -11.06 3.70
CA THR A 277 7.26 -10.15 4.86
C THR A 277 6.03 -10.46 5.71
N THR A 278 5.81 -9.73 6.78
CA THR A 278 4.50 -9.65 7.42
C THR A 278 3.78 -8.38 6.94
N LEU A 279 2.47 -8.42 6.73
CA LEU A 279 1.73 -7.23 6.28
C LEU A 279 1.84 -6.08 7.29
N SER A 280 1.87 -6.39 8.58
CA SER A 280 2.08 -5.39 9.63
C SER A 280 3.46 -4.72 9.62
N ASN A 281 4.42 -5.25 8.85
CA ASN A 281 5.75 -4.66 8.65
C ASN A 281 5.75 -3.52 7.61
N LEU A 282 4.70 -3.46 6.78
CA LEU A 282 4.51 -2.42 5.78
C LEU A 282 3.82 -1.22 6.45
N HIS A 283 4.55 -0.14 6.66
CA HIS A 283 4.04 1.04 7.34
C HIS A 283 3.76 2.16 6.35
N ILE A 284 2.64 2.86 6.59
CA ILE A 284 2.33 4.16 6.00
C ILE A 284 2.12 5.13 7.16
N TYR A 285 2.88 6.22 7.16
CA TYR A 285 2.78 7.27 8.16
C TYR A 285 2.19 8.53 7.55
N THR A 286 1.31 9.18 8.29
CA THR A 286 0.77 10.49 7.94
C THR A 286 1.03 11.43 9.12
N GLN A 287 1.44 12.65 8.85
CA GLN A 287 1.66 13.63 9.92
C GLN A 287 0.32 14.13 10.45
N ALA A 288 0.16 14.07 11.75
CA ALA A 288 -1.02 14.60 12.42
C ALA A 288 -1.16 16.11 12.15
N ASN A 289 -2.40 16.57 12.01
CA ASN A 289 -2.75 17.98 11.77
C ASN A 289 -2.21 18.57 10.44
N THR A 290 -1.80 17.74 9.47
CA THR A 290 -1.40 18.21 8.13
C THR A 290 -2.41 17.86 7.04
N ARG A 291 -3.50 17.21 7.39
CA ARG A 291 -4.56 16.84 6.42
C ARG A 291 -5.46 18.04 6.16
N TYR A 292 -5.40 18.55 4.95
CA TYR A 292 -6.26 19.61 4.47
C TYR A 292 -7.05 19.13 3.26
N PHE A 293 -8.35 19.39 3.29
CA PHE A 293 -9.27 19.00 2.24
C PHE A 293 -9.70 20.22 1.42
N ARG A 294 -9.94 19.99 0.15
CA ARG A 294 -10.60 20.93 -0.75
C ARG A 294 -11.71 20.15 -1.43
N VAL A 295 -12.89 20.74 -1.45
CA VAL A 295 -14.04 20.21 -2.18
C VAL A 295 -14.63 21.32 -3.03
N GLU A 296 -14.94 21.03 -4.29
CA GLU A 296 -15.49 21.99 -5.20
C GLU A 296 -16.36 21.34 -6.26
N PHE A 297 -17.27 22.12 -6.83
CA PHE A 297 -17.97 21.77 -8.06
C PHE A 297 -17.23 22.42 -9.22
N ASP A 298 -16.71 21.61 -10.11
CA ASP A 298 -16.16 22.05 -11.38
C ASP A 298 -17.31 22.09 -12.40
N GLU A 299 -17.86 23.27 -12.59
CA GLU A 299 -18.97 23.48 -13.52
C GLU A 299 -18.53 23.41 -14.99
N GLU A 300 -17.25 23.66 -15.29
CA GLU A 300 -16.73 23.59 -16.66
C GLU A 300 -16.65 22.15 -17.14
N ASN A 301 -16.16 21.25 -16.28
CA ASN A 301 -16.04 19.82 -16.56
C ASN A 301 -17.25 19.00 -16.10
N ALA A 302 -18.23 19.63 -15.42
CA ALA A 302 -19.39 18.98 -14.82
C ALA A 302 -18.99 17.85 -13.85
N GLU A 303 -18.04 18.14 -12.95
CA GLU A 303 -17.48 17.22 -11.98
C GLU A 303 -17.59 17.75 -10.54
N TYR A 304 -17.59 16.84 -9.59
CA TYR A 304 -17.34 17.13 -8.19
C TYR A 304 -15.95 16.65 -7.81
N VAL A 305 -15.12 17.59 -7.36
CA VAL A 305 -13.70 17.36 -7.07
C VAL A 305 -13.46 17.36 -5.56
N ARG A 306 -12.72 16.39 -5.09
CA ARG A 306 -12.23 16.35 -3.71
C ARG A 306 -10.74 16.09 -3.71
N SER A 307 -9.95 16.95 -3.08
CA SER A 307 -8.52 16.73 -2.87
C SER A 307 -8.16 16.68 -1.39
N CYS A 308 -7.10 15.94 -1.11
CA CYS A 308 -6.55 15.75 0.22
C CYS A 308 -5.04 16.00 0.19
N LEU A 309 -4.61 17.15 0.72
CA LEU A 309 -3.21 17.47 0.96
C LEU A 309 -2.81 16.93 2.33
N ARG A 310 -1.69 16.23 2.40
CA ARG A 310 -1.13 15.69 3.64
C ARG A 310 0.37 15.46 3.53
N ASN A 311 1.05 15.37 4.65
CA ASN A 311 2.41 14.84 4.68
C ASN A 311 2.33 13.34 4.90
N GLU A 312 2.86 12.56 3.94
CA GLU A 312 2.81 11.11 3.94
C GLU A 312 4.19 10.52 3.67
N GLY A 313 4.46 9.35 4.22
CA GLY A 313 5.68 8.61 3.97
C GLY A 313 5.52 7.12 4.28
N TYR A 314 6.45 6.34 3.78
CA TYR A 314 6.47 4.89 3.89
C TYR A 314 7.64 4.45 4.75
N ALA A 315 7.50 3.33 5.42
CA ALA A 315 8.58 2.72 6.19
C ALA A 315 8.42 1.20 6.28
N LEU A 316 9.52 0.52 6.56
CA LEU A 316 9.51 -0.86 7.02
C LEU A 316 9.66 -0.87 8.54
N GLY A 317 8.76 -1.52 9.25
CA GLY A 317 8.85 -1.65 10.71
C GLY A 317 10.16 -2.31 11.13
N ASN A 318 10.50 -3.41 10.45
CA ASN A 318 11.78 -4.08 10.54
C ASN A 318 12.27 -4.46 9.13
N PRO A 319 13.34 -3.83 8.61
CA PRO A 319 13.90 -4.19 7.32
C PRO A 319 14.35 -5.65 7.23
N GLU A 320 14.86 -6.25 8.32
CA GLU A 320 15.30 -7.66 8.36
C GLU A 320 14.15 -8.67 8.22
N LEU A 321 12.91 -8.22 8.38
CA LEU A 321 11.67 -8.99 8.17
C LEU A 321 11.08 -8.80 6.77
N TYR A 322 11.83 -8.22 5.84
CA TYR A 322 11.46 -8.05 4.45
C TYR A 322 12.53 -8.70 3.57
N ALA A 323 12.14 -9.57 2.67
CA ALA A 323 13.03 -10.13 1.66
C ALA A 323 12.30 -10.14 0.31
N ALA A 324 12.96 -9.75 -0.77
CA ALA A 324 12.32 -9.75 -2.07
C ALA A 324 13.28 -10.05 -3.22
N VAL A 325 12.69 -10.47 -4.33
CA VAL A 325 13.37 -10.52 -5.64
C VAL A 325 12.97 -9.27 -6.41
N ASP A 326 13.95 -8.62 -7.00
CA ASP A 326 13.73 -7.49 -7.90
C ASP A 326 13.02 -7.97 -9.19
N GLU A 327 11.98 -7.28 -9.61
CA GLU A 327 11.25 -7.61 -10.84
C GLU A 327 12.11 -7.55 -12.10
N SER A 328 13.13 -6.69 -12.11
CA SER A 328 14.06 -6.55 -13.24
C SER A 328 15.05 -7.72 -13.35
N ALA A 329 15.27 -8.42 -12.26
CA ALA A 329 16.17 -9.58 -12.21
C ALA A 329 15.52 -10.87 -12.74
N VAL A 330 14.20 -10.95 -12.79
CA VAL A 330 13.46 -12.18 -13.10
C VAL A 330 13.24 -12.34 -14.60
N THR A 331 13.77 -13.42 -15.16
CA THR A 331 13.46 -13.88 -16.51
C THR A 331 12.63 -15.17 -16.43
N LEU A 332 11.45 -15.17 -17.04
CA LEU A 332 10.58 -16.36 -17.12
C LEU A 332 10.97 -17.24 -18.32
N VAL A 333 11.16 -18.55 -18.08
CA VAL A 333 11.61 -19.54 -19.09
C VAL A 333 10.78 -20.82 -19.01
#